data_bcefaaaea15bc796c11b50ac19de454e
#
_entry.id   bcefaaaea15bc796c11b50ac19de454e
#
_cell.length_a   1.000
_cell.length_b   1.000
_cell.length_c   1.000
_cell.angle_alpha   90.00
_cell.angle_beta   90.00
_cell.angle_gamma   90.00
#
_symmetry.space_group_name_H-M   'P 1'
#
loop_
_entity.id
_entity.type
_entity.pdbx_description
1 polymer ?
#
loop_
_entity_poly.entity_id
_entity_poly.type
_entity_poly.pdbx_seq_one_letter_code
_entity_poly.pdbx_strand_id
1 'polypeptide(L)'
;MKVKKILVSQPAPAVAEKSPYHELVLKHRVDVRFHPFIKLEGVTLKEFRSQRVEILEHSAVIFTSRTTIDNFFRICEQARITIPEGMKYFCNTEAVALYLQKYIVYRKRKIFFADGTFSALVELIAKHKDEKFLLTLSEPHKPELPMALEKMKLRFDKVILARTVSADLSDVDIADYDLLVFYSPSEITSLLGAFPRPNGSPRIATFGHGTAKAAVGEGLTVSVMAPTPEVPSMTKAIDLYTVSYTHLRAHETELHL
;
A
#
# COMPACT_ATOMS: atom_id res chain seq x y z
N MET A 1 8.65 -6.06 29.42
CA MET A 1 9.32 -7.22 28.79
C MET A 1 10.17 -6.72 27.64
N LYS A 2 11.45 -7.11 27.54
CA LYS A 2 12.37 -6.63 26.47
C LYS A 2 11.87 -7.14 25.11
N VAL A 3 11.86 -6.27 24.08
CA VAL A 3 11.53 -6.71 22.71
C VAL A 3 12.67 -7.60 22.20
N LYS A 4 12.34 -8.81 21.80
CA LYS A 4 13.28 -9.80 21.25
C LYS A 4 12.86 -10.25 19.84
N LYS A 5 11.56 -10.42 19.61
CA LYS A 5 11.01 -10.86 18.32
C LYS A 5 10.03 -9.83 17.77
N ILE A 6 10.25 -9.42 16.54
CA ILE A 6 9.46 -8.40 15.84
C ILE A 6 8.90 -9.03 14.57
N LEU A 7 7.59 -8.88 14.34
CA LEU A 7 6.95 -9.23 13.07
C LEU A 7 6.58 -7.95 12.33
N VAL A 8 7.07 -7.83 11.10
CA VAL A 8 6.77 -6.71 10.20
C VAL A 8 5.76 -7.17 9.17
N SER A 9 4.62 -6.48 9.05
CA SER A 9 3.49 -6.84 8.19
C SER A 9 3.73 -6.63 6.68
N GLN A 10 4.99 -6.56 6.27
CA GLN A 10 5.40 -6.35 4.88
C GLN A 10 6.14 -7.56 4.32
N PRO A 11 6.26 -7.68 2.98
CA PRO A 11 7.12 -8.67 2.37
C PRO A 11 8.58 -8.53 2.82
N ALA A 12 9.28 -9.66 2.92
CA ALA A 12 10.70 -9.66 3.20
C ALA A 12 11.47 -8.88 2.11
N PRO A 13 12.48 -8.09 2.49
CA PRO A 13 13.34 -7.43 1.53
C PRO A 13 14.14 -8.47 0.74
N ALA A 14 14.42 -8.20 -0.53
CA ALA A 14 15.16 -9.10 -1.40
C ALA A 14 16.59 -9.40 -0.89
N VAL A 15 17.18 -8.45 -0.16
CA VAL A 15 18.51 -8.55 0.47
C VAL A 15 18.37 -8.12 1.91
N ALA A 16 18.62 -9.03 2.85
CA ALA A 16 18.40 -8.79 4.28
C ALA A 16 19.23 -7.62 4.83
N GLU A 17 20.49 -7.49 4.38
CA GLU A 17 21.40 -6.41 4.82
C GLU A 17 20.96 -5.02 4.33
N LYS A 18 20.15 -4.94 3.29
CA LYS A 18 19.56 -3.69 2.79
C LYS A 18 18.24 -3.35 3.46
N SER A 19 17.78 -4.19 4.38
CA SER A 19 16.58 -3.90 5.17
C SER A 19 16.80 -2.69 6.07
N PRO A 20 15.83 -1.75 6.16
CA PRO A 20 15.88 -0.69 7.16
C PRO A 20 15.96 -1.22 8.60
N TYR A 21 15.58 -2.47 8.83
CA TYR A 21 15.60 -3.15 10.13
C TYR A 21 16.94 -3.81 10.46
N HIS A 22 17.89 -3.87 9.51
CA HIS A 22 19.16 -4.56 9.70
C HIS A 22 19.97 -3.98 10.88
N GLU A 23 20.02 -2.65 11.01
CA GLU A 23 20.69 -1.99 12.12
C GLU A 23 20.07 -2.35 13.47
N LEU A 24 18.74 -2.50 13.55
CA LEU A 24 18.06 -2.92 14.79
C LEU A 24 18.46 -4.35 15.19
N VAL A 25 18.56 -5.25 14.21
CA VAL A 25 19.01 -6.64 14.42
C VAL A 25 20.41 -6.64 15.03
N LEU A 26 21.34 -5.88 14.47
CA LEU A 26 22.73 -5.80 14.95
C LEU A 26 22.84 -5.15 16.33
N LYS A 27 22.16 -4.02 16.51
CA LYS A 27 22.28 -3.20 17.72
C LYS A 27 21.62 -3.82 18.94
N HIS A 28 20.42 -4.37 18.78
CA HIS A 28 19.59 -4.87 19.89
C HIS A 28 19.53 -6.39 19.98
N ARG A 29 20.10 -7.12 19.01
CA ARG A 29 20.05 -8.59 18.89
C ARG A 29 18.62 -9.09 18.90
N VAL A 30 17.74 -8.41 18.14
CA VAL A 30 16.34 -8.78 17.94
C VAL A 30 16.18 -9.67 16.71
N ASP A 31 15.26 -10.63 16.75
CA ASP A 31 14.85 -11.38 15.55
C ASP A 31 13.73 -10.59 14.85
N VAL A 32 13.94 -10.22 13.60
CA VAL A 32 12.95 -9.50 12.78
C VAL A 32 12.47 -10.42 11.67
N ARG A 33 11.19 -10.73 11.70
CA ARG A 33 10.51 -11.52 10.67
C ARG A 33 9.61 -10.63 9.84
N PHE A 34 9.45 -10.99 8.58
CA PHE A 34 8.59 -10.32 7.62
C PHE A 34 7.53 -11.30 7.14
N HIS A 35 6.28 -10.90 7.24
CA HIS A 35 5.16 -11.65 6.68
C HIS A 35 4.11 -10.66 6.17
N PRO A 36 3.76 -10.65 4.87
CA PRO A 36 2.76 -9.72 4.37
C PRO A 36 1.38 -10.07 4.94
N PHE A 37 0.71 -9.10 5.55
CA PHE A 37 -0.65 -9.26 6.09
C PHE A 37 -1.73 -8.96 5.05
N ILE A 38 -1.33 -8.33 3.95
CA ILE A 38 -2.20 -8.01 2.83
C ILE A 38 -1.52 -8.40 1.52
N LYS A 39 -2.32 -8.70 0.53
CA LYS A 39 -1.87 -8.89 -0.86
C LYS A 39 -2.77 -8.10 -1.79
N LEU A 40 -2.24 -7.78 -2.96
CA LEU A 40 -2.99 -7.11 -4.01
C LEU A 40 -3.46 -8.16 -5.03
N GLU A 41 -4.77 -8.30 -5.18
CA GLU A 41 -5.38 -9.23 -6.12
C GLU A 41 -6.08 -8.46 -7.25
N GLY A 42 -5.92 -8.95 -8.49
CA GLY A 42 -6.69 -8.45 -9.62
C GLY A 42 -8.14 -8.92 -9.54
N VAL A 43 -9.08 -8.05 -9.89
CA VAL A 43 -10.50 -8.44 -9.99
C VAL A 43 -10.69 -9.51 -11.06
N THR A 44 -11.66 -10.40 -10.85
CA THR A 44 -12.05 -11.41 -11.85
C THR A 44 -12.77 -10.75 -13.02
N LEU A 45 -12.85 -11.46 -14.17
CA LEU A 45 -13.62 -10.99 -15.32
C LEU A 45 -15.10 -10.80 -14.99
N LYS A 46 -15.68 -11.64 -14.11
CA LYS A 46 -17.06 -11.51 -13.63
C LYS A 46 -17.28 -10.22 -12.85
N GLU A 47 -16.38 -9.90 -11.94
CA GLU A 47 -16.40 -8.66 -11.15
C GLU A 47 -16.19 -7.42 -12.02
N PHE A 48 -15.28 -7.50 -12.99
CA PHE A 48 -15.12 -6.43 -13.98
C PHE A 48 -16.42 -6.16 -14.74
N ARG A 49 -17.06 -7.20 -15.27
CA ARG A 49 -18.34 -7.07 -16.00
C ARG A 49 -19.47 -6.50 -15.13
N SER A 50 -19.47 -6.79 -13.83
CA SER A 50 -20.48 -6.25 -12.91
C SER A 50 -20.38 -4.72 -12.73
N GLN A 51 -19.23 -4.13 -13.03
CA GLN A 51 -19.03 -2.68 -12.98
C GLN A 51 -19.68 -1.95 -14.18
N ARG A 52 -20.10 -2.68 -15.23
CA ARG A 52 -20.78 -2.14 -16.42
C ARG A 52 -19.99 -1.03 -17.12
N VAL A 53 -18.68 -1.18 -17.19
CA VAL A 53 -17.78 -0.23 -17.87
C VAL A 53 -17.31 -0.83 -19.19
N GLU A 54 -17.54 -0.08 -20.27
CA GLU A 54 -17.14 -0.48 -21.63
C GLU A 54 -15.82 0.19 -22.00
N ILE A 55 -14.73 -0.58 -22.02
CA ILE A 55 -13.37 -0.06 -22.29
C ILE A 55 -13.30 0.67 -23.63
N LEU A 56 -13.93 0.12 -24.67
CA LEU A 56 -13.86 0.65 -26.04
C LEU A 56 -14.63 1.96 -26.25
N GLU A 57 -15.47 2.36 -25.30
CA GLU A 57 -16.12 3.68 -25.34
C GLU A 57 -15.19 4.83 -24.93
N HIS A 58 -13.99 4.51 -24.46
CA HIS A 58 -13.02 5.50 -24.00
C HIS A 58 -11.93 5.70 -25.04
N SER A 59 -11.45 6.95 -25.13
CA SER A 59 -10.34 7.33 -26.00
C SER A 59 -9.00 7.40 -25.26
N ALA A 60 -9.04 7.40 -23.93
CA ALA A 60 -7.88 7.51 -23.08
C ALA A 60 -8.01 6.69 -21.78
N VAL A 61 -6.90 6.16 -21.28
CA VAL A 61 -6.83 5.44 -20.00
C VAL A 61 -5.86 6.14 -19.06
N ILE A 62 -6.24 6.30 -17.79
CA ILE A 62 -5.38 6.86 -16.75
C ILE A 62 -4.83 5.73 -15.87
N PHE A 63 -3.51 5.65 -15.77
CA PHE A 63 -2.79 4.70 -14.93
C PHE A 63 -1.96 5.40 -13.86
N THR A 64 -2.13 4.98 -12.61
CA THR A 64 -1.36 5.48 -11.47
C THR A 64 -0.42 4.44 -10.86
N SER A 65 -0.47 3.19 -11.34
CA SER A 65 0.37 2.09 -10.86
C SER A 65 0.61 1.03 -11.93
N ARG A 66 1.70 0.26 -11.78
CA ARG A 66 1.98 -0.91 -12.62
C ARG A 66 0.93 -2.00 -12.45
N THR A 67 0.40 -2.17 -11.26
CA THR A 67 -0.64 -3.16 -10.96
C THR A 67 -1.91 -2.91 -11.76
N THR A 68 -2.34 -1.65 -11.88
CA THR A 68 -3.54 -1.34 -12.69
C THR A 68 -3.28 -1.56 -14.17
N ILE A 69 -2.04 -1.35 -14.68
CA ILE A 69 -1.65 -1.71 -16.05
C ILE A 69 -1.74 -3.23 -16.26
N ASP A 70 -1.09 -4.02 -15.40
CA ASP A 70 -1.09 -5.48 -15.54
C ASP A 70 -2.54 -6.03 -15.54
N ASN A 71 -3.37 -5.56 -14.62
CA ASN A 71 -4.75 -6.01 -14.53
C ASN A 71 -5.64 -5.50 -15.68
N PHE A 72 -5.39 -4.30 -16.19
CA PHE A 72 -6.10 -3.79 -17.37
C PHE A 72 -5.87 -4.68 -18.58
N PHE A 73 -4.63 -4.98 -18.92
CA PHE A 73 -4.32 -5.83 -20.07
C PHE A 73 -4.75 -7.27 -19.84
N ARG A 74 -4.64 -7.81 -18.63
CA ARG A 74 -5.17 -9.13 -18.28
C ARG A 74 -6.69 -9.21 -18.50
N ILE A 75 -7.45 -8.20 -18.09
CA ILE A 75 -8.90 -8.14 -18.32
C ILE A 75 -9.21 -8.03 -19.83
N CYS A 76 -8.47 -7.19 -20.56
CA CYS A 76 -8.64 -7.08 -22.02
C CYS A 76 -8.43 -8.44 -22.71
N GLU A 77 -7.38 -9.17 -22.34
CA GLU A 77 -7.10 -10.51 -22.87
C GLU A 77 -8.22 -11.50 -22.54
N GLN A 78 -8.63 -11.59 -21.28
CA GLN A 78 -9.71 -12.50 -20.83
C GLN A 78 -11.07 -12.15 -21.45
N ALA A 79 -11.34 -10.88 -21.67
CA ALA A 79 -12.58 -10.40 -22.32
C ALA A 79 -12.49 -10.42 -23.85
N ARG A 80 -11.34 -10.75 -24.43
CA ARG A 80 -11.06 -10.69 -25.89
C ARG A 80 -11.28 -9.29 -26.47
N ILE A 81 -10.89 -8.25 -25.70
CA ILE A 81 -10.96 -6.84 -26.11
C ILE A 81 -9.66 -6.48 -26.80
N THR A 82 -9.72 -6.08 -28.06
CA THR A 82 -8.59 -5.52 -28.79
C THR A 82 -8.56 -4.01 -28.60
N ILE A 83 -7.51 -3.49 -27.97
CA ILE A 83 -7.36 -2.06 -27.72
C ILE A 83 -7.07 -1.33 -29.05
N PRO A 84 -7.85 -0.28 -29.38
CA PRO A 84 -7.64 0.48 -30.61
C PRO A 84 -6.26 1.16 -30.65
N GLU A 85 -5.65 1.23 -31.83
CA GLU A 85 -4.40 1.97 -32.00
C GLU A 85 -4.48 3.45 -31.59
N GLY A 86 -5.67 4.04 -31.63
CA GLY A 86 -5.95 5.43 -31.23
C GLY A 86 -5.90 5.68 -29.72
N MET A 87 -5.99 4.64 -28.89
CA MET A 87 -6.03 4.75 -27.44
C MET A 87 -4.84 5.54 -26.91
N LYS A 88 -5.11 6.53 -26.05
CA LYS A 88 -4.10 7.33 -25.35
C LYS A 88 -3.94 6.86 -23.90
N TYR A 89 -2.76 7.09 -23.33
CA TYR A 89 -2.44 6.63 -21.97
C TYR A 89 -1.86 7.78 -21.17
N PHE A 90 -2.40 8.01 -19.99
CA PHE A 90 -1.99 9.06 -19.07
C PHE A 90 -1.46 8.42 -17.78
N CYS A 91 -0.21 8.68 -17.46
CA CYS A 91 0.48 8.05 -16.33
C CYS A 91 0.92 9.09 -15.31
N ASN A 92 0.90 8.74 -14.03
CA ASN A 92 1.34 9.63 -12.98
C ASN A 92 2.87 9.84 -12.97
N THR A 93 3.65 8.87 -13.50
CA THR A 93 5.12 8.95 -13.58
C THR A 93 5.65 8.39 -14.89
N GLU A 94 6.87 8.78 -15.25
CA GLU A 94 7.58 8.20 -16.38
C GLU A 94 7.80 6.69 -16.21
N ALA A 95 8.11 6.23 -15.00
CA ALA A 95 8.32 4.82 -14.71
C ALA A 95 7.08 3.95 -14.95
N VAL A 96 5.87 4.50 -14.70
CA VAL A 96 4.60 3.85 -15.03
C VAL A 96 4.35 3.88 -16.54
N ALA A 97 4.66 5.00 -17.20
CA ALA A 97 4.52 5.13 -18.66
C ALA A 97 5.45 4.16 -19.41
N LEU A 98 6.70 4.05 -19.00
CA LEU A 98 7.66 3.09 -19.59
C LEU A 98 7.23 1.63 -19.37
N TYR A 99 6.54 1.33 -18.27
CA TYR A 99 6.05 -0.02 -18.00
C TYR A 99 5.00 -0.50 -19.02
N LEU A 100 4.31 0.41 -19.70
CA LEU A 100 3.38 0.06 -20.79
C LEU A 100 4.05 -0.68 -21.95
N GLN A 101 5.39 -0.56 -22.11
CA GLN A 101 6.14 -1.29 -23.15
C GLN A 101 6.03 -2.82 -23.03
N LYS A 102 5.64 -3.31 -21.83
CA LYS A 102 5.36 -4.73 -21.63
C LYS A 102 4.17 -5.22 -22.48
N TYR A 103 3.25 -4.32 -22.83
CA TYR A 103 1.98 -4.67 -23.47
C TYR A 103 1.76 -4.01 -24.84
N ILE A 104 2.36 -2.83 -25.06
CA ILE A 104 2.15 -2.04 -26.28
C ILE A 104 3.46 -1.46 -26.79
N VAL A 105 3.48 -1.15 -28.10
CA VAL A 105 4.58 -0.38 -28.69
C VAL A 105 4.53 1.05 -28.14
N TYR A 106 5.63 1.48 -27.51
CA TYR A 106 5.74 2.82 -26.95
C TYR A 106 5.75 3.89 -28.05
N ARG A 107 4.77 4.78 -28.02
CA ARG A 107 4.65 5.90 -28.99
C ARG A 107 4.45 7.20 -28.23
N LYS A 108 5.43 8.10 -28.24
CA LYS A 108 5.41 9.40 -27.52
C LYS A 108 4.12 10.23 -27.72
N ARG A 109 3.52 10.16 -28.90
CA ARG A 109 2.26 10.88 -29.21
C ARG A 109 1.01 10.32 -28.53
N LYS A 110 1.09 9.14 -27.92
CA LYS A 110 -0.05 8.45 -27.30
C LYS A 110 0.13 8.22 -25.80
N ILE A 111 1.37 8.35 -25.30
CA ILE A 111 1.71 8.07 -23.91
C ILE A 111 2.20 9.35 -23.27
N PHE A 112 1.45 9.83 -22.29
CA PHE A 112 1.70 11.06 -21.56
C PHE A 112 1.98 10.71 -20.11
N PHE A 113 2.87 11.43 -19.45
CA PHE A 113 3.17 11.21 -18.03
C PHE A 113 3.47 12.51 -17.30
N ALA A 114 3.17 12.50 -16.00
CA ALA A 114 3.47 13.56 -15.07
C ALA A 114 4.77 13.24 -14.29
N ASP A 115 5.15 14.12 -13.40
CA ASP A 115 6.36 14.03 -12.57
C ASP A 115 6.18 13.22 -11.26
N GLY A 116 5.00 12.62 -11.06
CA GLY A 116 4.63 11.89 -9.85
C GLY A 116 3.80 12.70 -8.87
N THR A 117 3.68 14.01 -9.06
CA THR A 117 2.82 14.84 -8.21
C THR A 117 1.36 14.79 -8.70
N PHE A 118 0.45 14.92 -7.74
CA PHE A 118 -0.99 14.95 -8.03
C PHE A 118 -1.36 16.13 -8.94
N SER A 119 -0.81 17.33 -8.67
CA SER A 119 -1.08 18.55 -9.45
C SER A 119 -0.64 18.40 -10.90
N ALA A 120 0.55 17.88 -11.15
CA ALA A 120 1.07 17.69 -12.51
C ALA A 120 0.23 16.70 -13.31
N LEU A 121 -0.27 15.61 -12.67
CA LEU A 121 -1.18 14.66 -13.33
C LEU A 121 -2.51 15.33 -13.70
N VAL A 122 -3.10 16.10 -12.78
CA VAL A 122 -4.36 16.81 -13.02
C VAL A 122 -4.20 17.85 -14.13
N GLU A 123 -3.12 18.62 -14.14
CA GLU A 123 -2.81 19.60 -15.20
C GLU A 123 -2.60 18.92 -16.56
N LEU A 124 -1.92 17.78 -16.57
CA LEU A 124 -1.71 16.99 -17.79
C LEU A 124 -3.04 16.53 -18.39
N ILE A 125 -3.92 15.96 -17.58
CA ILE A 125 -5.26 15.51 -18.00
C ILE A 125 -6.11 16.70 -18.47
N ALA A 126 -6.05 17.84 -17.76
CA ALA A 126 -6.81 19.05 -18.10
C ALA A 126 -6.49 19.63 -19.49
N LYS A 127 -5.29 19.36 -20.03
CA LYS A 127 -4.91 19.76 -21.40
C LYS A 127 -5.57 18.91 -22.50
N HIS A 128 -6.24 17.80 -22.12
CA HIS A 128 -6.84 16.84 -23.05
C HIS A 128 -8.34 16.66 -22.79
N LYS A 129 -9.09 17.76 -22.62
CA LYS A 129 -10.53 17.77 -22.25
C LYS A 129 -11.44 17.06 -23.24
N ASP A 130 -11.00 16.92 -24.48
CA ASP A 130 -11.79 16.28 -25.54
C ASP A 130 -11.83 14.76 -25.42
N GLU A 131 -10.93 14.16 -24.61
CA GLU A 131 -10.90 12.72 -24.39
C GLU A 131 -12.03 12.27 -23.45
N LYS A 132 -12.50 11.02 -23.65
CA LYS A 132 -13.27 10.28 -22.65
C LYS A 132 -12.31 9.36 -21.93
N PHE A 133 -12.11 9.60 -20.64
CA PHE A 133 -11.12 8.89 -19.84
C PHE A 133 -11.69 7.65 -19.14
N LEU A 134 -10.93 6.58 -19.13
CA LEU A 134 -11.12 5.46 -18.22
C LEU A 134 -10.11 5.57 -17.07
N LEU A 135 -10.58 5.90 -15.87
CA LEU A 135 -9.75 5.97 -14.68
C LEU A 135 -9.63 4.59 -14.04
N THR A 136 -8.44 3.99 -14.10
CA THR A 136 -8.16 2.69 -13.50
C THR A 136 -7.73 2.83 -12.04
N LEU A 137 -8.35 2.07 -11.16
CA LEU A 137 -8.18 2.16 -9.71
C LEU A 137 -7.91 0.79 -9.07
N SER A 138 -7.27 0.82 -7.91
CA SER A 138 -7.24 -0.30 -6.96
C SER A 138 -8.05 0.06 -5.73
N GLU A 139 -8.68 -0.90 -5.09
CA GLU A 139 -9.42 -0.69 -3.83
C GLU A 139 -8.58 -1.12 -2.62
N PRO A 140 -8.50 -0.30 -1.54
CA PRO A 140 -9.01 1.07 -1.43
C PRO A 140 -8.17 2.08 -2.24
N HIS A 141 -8.79 3.19 -2.66
CA HIS A 141 -8.11 4.28 -3.35
C HIS A 141 -8.43 5.63 -2.72
N LYS A 142 -7.55 6.60 -2.93
CA LYS A 142 -7.75 7.96 -2.49
C LYS A 142 -8.80 8.66 -3.39
N PRO A 143 -9.73 9.43 -2.83
CA PRO A 143 -10.80 10.08 -3.59
C PRO A 143 -10.36 11.31 -4.38
N GLU A 144 -9.13 11.82 -4.15
CA GLU A 144 -8.68 13.11 -4.68
C GLU A 144 -8.70 13.16 -6.21
N LEU A 145 -8.25 12.08 -6.88
CA LEU A 145 -8.19 12.07 -8.35
C LEU A 145 -9.58 12.01 -8.98
N PRO A 146 -10.50 11.10 -8.60
CA PRO A 146 -11.88 11.14 -9.06
C PRO A 146 -12.55 12.51 -8.82
N MET A 147 -12.42 13.07 -7.62
CA MET A 147 -12.99 14.39 -7.27
C MET A 147 -12.43 15.52 -8.13
N ALA A 148 -11.13 15.50 -8.45
CA ALA A 148 -10.52 16.50 -9.33
C ALA A 148 -11.08 16.41 -10.76
N LEU A 149 -11.25 15.20 -11.30
CA LEU A 149 -11.82 15.01 -12.64
C LEU A 149 -13.30 15.46 -12.69
N GLU A 150 -14.08 15.16 -11.64
CA GLU A 150 -15.46 15.63 -11.48
C GLU A 150 -15.53 17.18 -11.43
N LYS A 151 -14.66 17.82 -10.60
CA LYS A 151 -14.58 19.28 -10.48
C LYS A 151 -14.25 19.96 -11.82
N MET A 152 -13.41 19.33 -12.62
CA MET A 152 -13.05 19.82 -13.96
C MET A 152 -14.13 19.54 -15.02
N LYS A 153 -15.21 18.83 -14.66
CA LYS A 153 -16.29 18.39 -15.56
C LYS A 153 -15.78 17.58 -16.77
N LEU A 154 -14.77 16.75 -16.54
CA LEU A 154 -14.24 15.86 -17.58
C LEU A 154 -15.15 14.65 -17.77
N ARG A 155 -15.17 14.10 -18.98
CA ARG A 155 -15.87 12.84 -19.27
C ARG A 155 -14.99 11.68 -18.85
N PHE A 156 -15.40 10.96 -17.80
CA PHE A 156 -14.67 9.78 -17.37
C PHE A 156 -15.57 8.76 -16.68
N ASP A 157 -15.14 7.51 -16.76
CA ASP A 157 -15.67 6.41 -15.98
C ASP A 157 -14.56 5.84 -15.08
N LYS A 158 -14.95 5.29 -13.93
CA LYS A 158 -14.04 4.62 -12.98
C LYS A 158 -14.14 3.12 -13.15
N VAL A 159 -13.01 2.42 -13.09
CA VAL A 159 -12.98 0.97 -13.05
C VAL A 159 -12.00 0.47 -12.00
N ILE A 160 -12.47 -0.41 -11.12
CA ILE A 160 -11.63 -1.10 -10.14
C ILE A 160 -11.03 -2.33 -10.81
N LEU A 161 -9.72 -2.41 -10.88
CA LEU A 161 -9.00 -3.51 -11.53
C LEU A 161 -8.23 -4.40 -10.55
N ALA A 162 -7.99 -3.92 -9.35
CA ALA A 162 -7.34 -4.67 -8.28
C ALA A 162 -7.91 -4.26 -6.92
N ARG A 163 -7.73 -5.11 -5.92
CA ARG A 163 -8.09 -4.82 -4.54
C ARG A 163 -7.04 -5.34 -3.57
N THR A 164 -6.90 -4.65 -2.44
CA THR A 164 -6.14 -5.15 -1.32
C THR A 164 -7.02 -6.14 -0.55
N VAL A 165 -6.52 -7.35 -0.36
CA VAL A 165 -7.20 -8.39 0.41
C VAL A 165 -6.28 -8.88 1.51
N SER A 166 -6.84 -9.50 2.55
CA SER A 166 -6.06 -10.17 3.59
C SER A 166 -5.19 -11.27 2.98
N ALA A 167 -3.95 -11.37 3.44
CA ALA A 167 -3.10 -12.51 3.12
C ALA A 167 -3.51 -13.73 3.97
N ASP A 168 -3.02 -14.90 3.60
CA ASP A 168 -3.13 -16.07 4.44
C ASP A 168 -2.15 -15.92 5.63
N LEU A 169 -2.67 -16.00 6.84
CA LEU A 169 -1.92 -15.87 8.09
C LEU A 169 -1.98 -17.17 8.91
N SER A 170 -2.37 -18.29 8.30
CA SER A 170 -2.56 -19.57 8.99
C SER A 170 -1.26 -20.18 9.54
N ASP A 171 -0.11 -19.78 8.98
CA ASP A 171 1.23 -20.20 9.40
C ASP A 171 1.88 -19.21 10.41
N VAL A 172 1.18 -18.14 10.79
CA VAL A 172 1.68 -17.11 11.70
C VAL A 172 1.11 -17.33 13.10
N ASP A 173 1.98 -17.56 14.08
CA ASP A 173 1.60 -17.45 15.48
C ASP A 173 2.03 -16.09 16.03
N ILE A 174 1.07 -15.18 16.18
CA ILE A 174 1.35 -13.83 16.68
C ILE A 174 1.84 -13.80 18.14
N ALA A 175 1.53 -14.84 18.95
CA ALA A 175 1.97 -14.93 20.33
C ALA A 175 3.49 -15.15 20.47
N ASP A 176 4.14 -15.61 19.40
CA ASP A 176 5.59 -15.76 19.34
C ASP A 176 6.36 -14.43 19.28
N TYR A 177 5.64 -13.31 19.06
CA TYR A 177 6.27 -11.99 18.85
C TYR A 177 6.00 -11.03 20.01
N ASP A 178 6.99 -10.19 20.30
CA ASP A 178 6.88 -9.14 21.32
C ASP A 178 6.30 -7.84 20.72
N LEU A 179 6.49 -7.62 19.41
CA LEU A 179 6.05 -6.43 18.71
C LEU A 179 5.60 -6.76 17.29
N LEU A 180 4.41 -6.28 16.92
CA LEU A 180 3.88 -6.31 15.55
C LEU A 180 3.95 -4.92 14.94
N VAL A 181 4.43 -4.81 13.70
CA VAL A 181 4.63 -3.53 13.00
C VAL A 181 3.72 -3.43 11.79
N PHE A 182 2.87 -2.42 11.73
CA PHE A 182 1.87 -2.18 10.69
C PHE A 182 2.09 -0.85 9.98
N TYR A 183 1.86 -0.84 8.65
CA TYR A 183 2.05 0.32 7.78
C TYR A 183 0.75 0.83 7.13
N SER A 184 -0.33 0.08 7.24
CA SER A 184 -1.62 0.47 6.66
C SER A 184 -2.81 0.03 7.50
N PRO A 185 -3.96 0.75 7.41
CA PRO A 185 -5.21 0.31 8.05
C PRO A 185 -5.68 -1.08 7.61
N SER A 186 -5.47 -1.44 6.35
CA SER A 186 -5.86 -2.76 5.81
C SER A 186 -5.11 -3.92 6.49
N GLU A 187 -3.88 -3.70 6.94
CA GLU A 187 -3.10 -4.70 7.68
C GLU A 187 -3.69 -4.93 9.09
N ILE A 188 -4.23 -3.88 9.73
CA ILE A 188 -4.96 -4.00 11.01
C ILE A 188 -6.24 -4.82 10.81
N THR A 189 -6.99 -4.54 9.74
CA THR A 189 -8.18 -5.33 9.38
C THR A 189 -7.83 -6.80 9.16
N SER A 190 -6.73 -7.08 8.46
CA SER A 190 -6.24 -8.44 8.23
C SER A 190 -5.84 -9.14 9.50
N LEU A 191 -5.13 -8.45 10.42
CA LEU A 191 -4.79 -8.98 11.74
C LEU A 191 -6.05 -9.45 12.49
N LEU A 192 -7.05 -8.58 12.59
CA LEU A 192 -8.27 -8.86 13.37
C LEU A 192 -9.17 -9.90 12.68
N GLY A 193 -9.11 -10.01 11.37
CA GLY A 193 -9.79 -11.07 10.62
C GLY A 193 -9.22 -12.46 10.93
N ALA A 194 -7.89 -12.56 11.08
CA ALA A 194 -7.21 -13.81 11.41
C ALA A 194 -7.16 -14.09 12.93
N PHE A 195 -7.04 -13.03 13.75
CA PHE A 195 -6.88 -13.11 15.20
C PHE A 195 -7.88 -12.17 15.90
N PRO A 196 -9.16 -12.56 16.02
CA PRO A 196 -10.23 -11.66 16.50
C PRO A 196 -10.05 -11.12 17.93
N ARG A 197 -9.24 -11.77 18.71
CA ARG A 197 -8.84 -11.34 20.06
C ARG A 197 -7.41 -11.78 20.31
N PRO A 198 -6.41 -10.97 20.01
CA PRO A 198 -5.02 -11.30 20.30
C PRO A 198 -4.81 -11.31 21.83
N ASN A 199 -5.04 -12.46 22.45
CA ASN A 199 -4.78 -12.67 23.88
C ASN A 199 -3.28 -12.79 24.10
N GLY A 200 -2.77 -12.13 25.15
CA GLY A 200 -1.35 -12.20 25.53
C GLY A 200 -0.45 -11.27 24.72
N SER A 201 -1.04 -10.36 24.07
CA SER A 201 -0.65 -9.12 23.43
C SER A 201 0.80 -8.93 23.03
N PRO A 202 1.20 -9.27 21.80
CA PRO A 202 2.29 -8.53 21.20
C PRO A 202 1.92 -7.03 21.18
N ARG A 203 2.90 -6.17 21.48
CA ARG A 203 2.73 -4.72 21.38
C ARG A 203 2.57 -4.34 19.92
N ILE A 204 1.91 -3.21 19.66
CA ILE A 204 1.63 -2.75 18.32
C ILE A 204 2.41 -1.49 18.03
N ALA A 205 3.13 -1.51 16.92
CA ALA A 205 3.77 -0.35 16.30
C ALA A 205 3.05 0.00 15.00
N THR A 206 2.76 1.27 14.79
CA THR A 206 2.05 1.74 13.59
C THR A 206 2.81 2.85 12.89
N PHE A 207 2.87 2.77 11.56
CA PHE A 207 3.38 3.84 10.72
C PHE A 207 2.24 4.60 10.06
N GLY A 208 2.21 5.91 10.30
CA GLY A 208 1.16 6.79 9.81
C GLY A 208 -0.05 6.90 10.73
N HIS A 209 -0.60 8.13 10.81
CA HIS A 209 -1.73 8.45 11.67
C HIS A 209 -2.99 7.63 11.34
N GLY A 210 -3.22 7.34 10.05
CA GLY A 210 -4.35 6.52 9.62
C GLY A 210 -4.30 5.09 10.15
N THR A 211 -3.11 4.48 10.19
CA THR A 211 -2.89 3.14 10.74
C THR A 211 -3.09 3.12 12.26
N ALA A 212 -2.55 4.13 12.96
CA ALA A 212 -2.73 4.28 14.40
C ALA A 212 -4.22 4.46 14.76
N LYS A 213 -4.92 5.33 14.02
CA LYS A 213 -6.36 5.56 14.21
C LYS A 213 -7.18 4.27 13.99
N ALA A 214 -6.86 3.50 12.96
CA ALA A 214 -7.51 2.23 12.70
C ALA A 214 -7.29 1.24 13.85
N ALA A 215 -6.05 1.08 14.34
CA ALA A 215 -5.75 0.20 15.46
C ALA A 215 -6.50 0.61 16.74
N VAL A 216 -6.47 1.88 17.11
CA VAL A 216 -7.17 2.39 18.30
C VAL A 216 -8.69 2.27 18.15
N GLY A 217 -9.25 2.51 16.96
CA GLY A 217 -10.68 2.37 16.68
C GLY A 217 -11.20 0.95 16.89
N GLU A 218 -10.34 -0.04 16.70
CA GLU A 218 -10.62 -1.47 16.94
C GLU A 218 -10.24 -1.93 18.36
N GLY A 219 -9.91 -1.00 19.25
CA GLY A 219 -9.60 -1.29 20.65
C GLY A 219 -8.19 -1.81 20.91
N LEU A 220 -7.28 -1.72 19.93
CA LEU A 220 -5.89 -2.11 20.09
C LEU A 220 -5.06 -0.99 20.73
N THR A 221 -4.13 -1.36 21.61
CA THR A 221 -3.21 -0.38 22.22
C THR A 221 -1.95 -0.22 21.36
N VAL A 222 -1.74 0.97 20.83
CA VAL A 222 -0.55 1.32 20.06
C VAL A 222 0.57 1.72 21.01
N SER A 223 1.66 0.95 21.03
CA SER A 223 2.82 1.17 21.89
C SER A 223 3.90 2.05 21.24
N VAL A 224 3.98 2.02 19.91
CA VAL A 224 4.96 2.79 19.12
C VAL A 224 4.25 3.40 17.90
N MET A 225 4.43 4.69 17.69
CA MET A 225 3.89 5.40 16.54
C MET A 225 5.00 6.19 15.81
N ALA A 226 5.04 6.08 14.49
CA ALA A 226 5.85 6.88 13.59
C ALA A 226 5.03 7.20 12.31
N PRO A 227 5.38 8.25 11.54
CA PRO A 227 6.38 9.26 11.88
C PRO A 227 5.87 10.27 12.92
N THR A 228 6.79 10.81 13.68
CA THR A 228 6.59 12.02 14.47
C THR A 228 7.66 13.06 14.06
N PRO A 229 7.54 14.34 14.43
CA PRO A 229 8.57 15.35 14.12
C PRO A 229 9.97 14.94 14.56
N GLU A 230 10.08 14.26 15.72
CA GLU A 230 11.38 13.82 16.28
C GLU A 230 11.81 12.45 15.74
N VAL A 231 10.85 11.63 15.23
CA VAL A 231 11.10 10.24 14.87
C VAL A 231 10.47 9.93 13.50
N PRO A 232 11.18 10.24 12.40
CA PRO A 232 10.60 10.16 11.05
C PRO A 232 10.47 8.74 10.50
N SER A 233 11.11 7.73 11.10
CA SER A 233 11.08 6.35 10.61
C SER A 233 10.63 5.38 11.69
N MET A 234 10.00 4.26 11.26
CA MET A 234 9.58 3.18 12.15
C MET A 234 10.77 2.54 12.86
N THR A 235 11.86 2.31 12.16
CA THR A 235 13.08 1.70 12.75
C THR A 235 13.67 2.57 13.85
N LYS A 236 13.70 3.91 13.66
CA LYS A 236 14.12 4.84 14.69
C LYS A 236 13.18 4.84 15.89
N ALA A 237 11.87 4.76 15.65
CA ALA A 237 10.87 4.67 16.73
C ALA A 237 11.07 3.42 17.58
N ILE A 238 11.29 2.28 16.95
CA ILE A 238 11.54 1.00 17.64
C ILE A 238 12.88 1.02 18.36
N ASP A 239 13.92 1.63 17.78
CA ASP A 239 15.22 1.81 18.43
C ASP A 239 15.08 2.55 19.77
N LEU A 240 14.44 3.71 19.75
CA LEU A 240 14.19 4.50 20.97
C LEU A 240 13.30 3.76 21.97
N TYR A 241 12.25 3.11 21.51
CA TYR A 241 11.36 2.33 22.37
C TYR A 241 12.10 1.20 23.09
N THR A 242 12.98 0.49 22.38
CA THR A 242 13.77 -0.61 22.94
C THR A 242 14.78 -0.12 23.99
N VAL A 243 15.39 1.06 23.78
CA VAL A 243 16.32 1.68 24.73
C VAL A 243 15.59 2.17 25.98
N SER A 244 14.50 2.93 25.83
CA SER A 244 13.72 3.49 26.94
C SER A 244 13.19 2.39 27.89
N TYR A 245 12.77 1.27 27.31
CA TYR A 245 12.29 0.13 28.09
C TYR A 245 13.38 -0.59 28.89
N THR A 246 14.63 -0.48 28.42
CA THR A 246 15.79 -1.04 29.15
C THR A 246 16.17 -0.16 30.35
N HIS A 247 16.04 1.17 30.23
CA HIS A 247 16.35 2.10 31.32
C HIS A 247 15.30 2.10 32.44
N LEU A 248 14.01 2.01 32.13
CA LEU A 248 12.95 1.94 33.14
C LEU A 248 13.10 0.71 34.05
N ARG A 249 13.54 -0.42 33.53
CA ARG A 249 13.78 -1.63 34.32
C ARG A 249 15.06 -1.58 35.17
N ALA A 250 16.07 -0.87 34.73
CA ALA A 250 17.30 -0.67 35.55
C ALA A 250 16.96 0.11 36.84
N HIS A 251 16.09 1.12 36.73
CA HIS A 251 15.62 1.88 37.91
C HIS A 251 14.70 1.09 38.84
N GLU A 252 13.85 0.18 38.32
CA GLU A 252 13.00 -0.67 39.17
C GLU A 252 13.80 -1.70 39.97
N THR A 253 14.92 -2.17 39.43
CA THR A 253 15.79 -3.15 40.11
C THR A 253 16.69 -2.51 41.18
N GLU A 254 17.01 -1.23 41.07
CA GLU A 254 17.78 -0.48 42.09
C GLU A 254 16.93 -0.05 43.30
N LEU A 255 15.59 -0.05 43.17
CA LEU A 255 14.67 0.30 44.26
C LEU A 255 14.26 -0.91 45.13
N HIS A 256 14.76 -2.12 44.85
CA HIS A 256 14.50 -3.34 45.58
C HIS A 256 15.75 -4.01 46.20
N LEU A 257 16.81 -3.23 46.40
CA LEU A 257 17.98 -3.60 47.23
C LEU A 257 18.03 -2.65 48.45
#